data_416c2345b8a914ea74e36d54c24fc0d2
#
_entry.id   416c2345b8a914ea74e36d54c24fc0d2
#
_cell.length_a   1.000
_cell.length_b   1.000
_cell.length_c   1.000
_cell.angle_alpha   90.00
_cell.angle_beta   90.00
_cell.angle_gamma   90.00
#
_symmetry.space_group_name_H-M   'P 1'
#
loop_
_entity.id
_entity.type
_entity.pdbx_description
1 polymer ?
#
loop_
_entity_poly.entity_id
_entity_poly.type
_entity_poly.pdbx_seq_one_letter_code
_entity_poly.pdbx_strand_id
1 'polypeptide(L)'
;LNSERLLLRAKAFNYLFDAVVVTDAQGIITDWNKGSEALYGYSEEEAVGQPVGILHVPDDIDHITSEVLAAVAEFGQWTGEVRMLHKDGSIGWIESMCIPLLDDENQMVGALGINRDITARINETERLRHLAQYDHLTQIPNRYLLLDRISHLIDQYDRNKNAFTLLFFDLDGFKQINDQHGHSFGDKVLKEIGGRISHSIRKSDMAARIGGDEFVLLLENTFKKSDIEQVIQNLSSSLHENMIIGSKSLNVRCSIGCATYPTNGNNSDELLSYADLDMYRTKKSHK
;
A
#
# COMPACT_ATOMS: atom_id res chain seq x y z
N LEU A 1 11.20 -54.67 3.18
CA LEU A 1 11.86 -53.66 2.33
C LEU A 1 10.87 -52.62 1.74
N ASN A 2 9.70 -53.09 1.19
CA ASN A 2 8.74 -52.15 0.58
C ASN A 2 7.96 -51.36 1.63
N SER A 3 7.54 -51.96 2.74
CA SER A 3 6.80 -51.32 3.83
C SER A 3 7.62 -50.29 4.60
N GLU A 4 8.91 -50.54 4.84
CA GLU A 4 9.82 -49.61 5.51
C GLU A 4 10.08 -48.36 4.64
N ARG A 5 10.21 -48.57 3.34
CA ARG A 5 10.41 -47.48 2.37
C ARG A 5 9.16 -46.59 2.23
N LEU A 6 7.96 -47.20 2.27
CA LEU A 6 6.69 -46.49 2.30
C LEU A 6 6.53 -45.67 3.59
N LEU A 7 6.85 -46.26 4.75
CA LEU A 7 6.81 -45.56 6.03
C LEU A 7 7.78 -44.38 6.08
N LEU A 8 9.00 -44.56 5.52
CA LEU A 8 9.98 -43.47 5.45
C LEU A 8 9.50 -42.32 4.57
N ARG A 9 8.87 -42.62 3.42
CA ARG A 9 8.29 -41.61 2.52
C ARG A 9 7.14 -40.84 3.18
N ALA A 10 6.23 -41.54 3.88
CA ALA A 10 5.14 -40.95 4.61
C ALA A 10 5.66 -40.05 5.75
N LYS A 11 6.70 -40.50 6.47
CA LYS A 11 7.36 -39.62 7.47
C LYS A 11 8.00 -38.40 6.81
N ALA A 12 8.75 -38.58 5.72
CA ALA A 12 9.37 -37.45 5.01
C ALA A 12 8.33 -36.41 4.55
N PHE A 13 7.20 -36.85 4.00
CA PHE A 13 6.08 -36.00 3.61
C PHE A 13 5.56 -35.15 4.78
N ASN A 14 5.40 -35.78 5.96
CA ASN A 14 4.93 -35.09 7.16
C ASN A 14 5.97 -34.17 7.82
N TYR A 15 7.26 -34.37 7.56
CA TYR A 15 8.33 -33.53 8.10
C TYR A 15 8.75 -32.39 7.16
N LEU A 16 8.13 -32.27 5.97
CA LEU A 16 8.34 -31.11 5.11
C LEU A 16 7.82 -29.85 5.80
N PHE A 17 8.64 -28.81 5.78
CA PHE A 17 8.29 -27.52 6.37
C PHE A 17 7.20 -26.81 5.57
N ASP A 18 7.28 -26.90 4.23
CA ASP A 18 6.26 -26.32 3.35
C ASP A 18 4.97 -27.13 3.40
N ALA A 19 3.85 -26.47 3.23
CA ALA A 19 2.55 -27.14 3.10
C ALA A 19 2.47 -27.88 1.78
N VAL A 20 2.13 -29.17 1.86
CA VAL A 20 1.96 -30.03 0.68
C VAL A 20 0.54 -30.55 0.66
N VAL A 21 -0.15 -30.26 -0.43
CA VAL A 21 -1.55 -30.62 -0.68
C VAL A 21 -1.60 -31.46 -1.94
N VAL A 22 -2.19 -32.65 -1.87
CA VAL A 22 -2.46 -33.47 -3.05
C VAL A 22 -3.96 -33.47 -3.32
N THR A 23 -4.35 -33.38 -4.58
CA THR A 23 -5.74 -33.48 -5.01
C THR A 23 -5.91 -34.57 -6.05
N ASP A 24 -7.14 -35.06 -6.19
CA ASP A 24 -7.56 -35.85 -7.36
C ASP A 24 -7.79 -34.95 -8.59
N ALA A 25 -8.19 -35.56 -9.70
CA ALA A 25 -8.49 -34.88 -10.96
C ALA A 25 -9.71 -33.91 -10.88
N GLN A 26 -10.54 -34.02 -9.85
CA GLN A 26 -11.69 -33.16 -9.57
C GLN A 26 -11.33 -32.01 -8.61
N GLY A 27 -10.08 -31.95 -8.13
CA GLY A 27 -9.63 -30.92 -7.19
C GLY A 27 -10.04 -31.21 -5.74
N ILE A 28 -10.40 -32.45 -5.42
CA ILE A 28 -10.67 -32.89 -4.04
C ILE A 28 -9.38 -33.25 -3.36
N ILE A 29 -9.15 -32.77 -2.17
CA ILE A 29 -7.93 -33.03 -1.38
C ILE A 29 -7.89 -34.50 -0.97
N THR A 30 -6.79 -35.19 -1.32
CA THR A 30 -6.54 -36.59 -0.99
C THR A 30 -5.45 -36.78 0.04
N ASP A 31 -4.45 -35.92 0.06
CA ASP A 31 -3.35 -35.95 1.02
C ASP A 31 -3.02 -34.56 1.57
N TRP A 32 -2.65 -34.54 2.86
CA TRP A 32 -2.48 -33.34 3.67
C TRP A 32 -1.35 -33.53 4.67
N ASN A 33 -0.25 -32.80 4.56
CA ASN A 33 0.87 -32.94 5.47
C ASN A 33 0.77 -32.05 6.71
N LYS A 34 1.69 -32.21 7.67
CA LYS A 34 1.74 -31.38 8.87
C LYS A 34 2.05 -29.91 8.58
N GLY A 35 2.78 -29.60 7.51
CA GLY A 35 2.98 -28.24 7.02
C GLY A 35 1.65 -27.58 6.63
N SER A 36 0.77 -28.33 5.97
CA SER A 36 -0.56 -27.86 5.59
C SER A 36 -1.47 -27.62 6.80
N GLU A 37 -1.43 -28.51 7.81
CA GLU A 37 -2.15 -28.27 9.08
C GLU A 37 -1.70 -26.96 9.74
N ALA A 38 -0.38 -26.74 9.82
CA ALA A 38 0.19 -25.54 10.42
C ALA A 38 -0.14 -24.27 9.64
N LEU A 39 -0.11 -24.36 8.30
CA LEU A 39 -0.35 -23.21 7.44
C LEU A 39 -1.83 -22.81 7.40
N TYR A 40 -2.73 -23.75 7.11
CA TYR A 40 -4.14 -23.43 6.87
C TYR A 40 -5.04 -23.57 8.10
N GLY A 41 -4.59 -24.29 9.14
CA GLY A 41 -5.34 -24.50 10.38
C GLY A 41 -6.39 -25.62 10.34
N TYR A 42 -6.52 -26.33 9.23
CA TYR A 42 -7.35 -27.55 9.12
C TYR A 42 -6.54 -28.78 9.50
N SER A 43 -7.10 -29.69 10.28
CA SER A 43 -6.51 -31.02 10.45
C SER A 43 -6.64 -31.85 9.17
N GLU A 44 -5.83 -32.90 9.02
CA GLU A 44 -5.93 -33.85 7.91
C GLU A 44 -7.36 -34.41 7.78
N GLU A 45 -7.99 -34.79 8.89
CA GLU A 45 -9.37 -35.32 8.93
C GLU A 45 -10.43 -34.31 8.45
N GLU A 46 -10.17 -33.00 8.63
CA GLU A 46 -11.07 -31.93 8.18
C GLU A 46 -10.84 -31.55 6.72
N ALA A 47 -9.60 -31.61 6.24
CA ALA A 47 -9.22 -31.15 4.92
C ALA A 47 -9.43 -32.24 3.84
N VAL A 48 -9.08 -33.49 4.12
CA VAL A 48 -9.22 -34.58 3.14
C VAL A 48 -10.70 -34.80 2.80
N GLY A 49 -10.98 -34.86 1.51
CA GLY A 49 -12.34 -34.95 0.96
C GLY A 49 -13.00 -33.61 0.69
N GLN A 50 -12.38 -32.49 1.06
CA GLN A 50 -12.85 -31.15 0.72
C GLN A 50 -12.27 -30.67 -0.62
N PRO A 51 -12.98 -29.76 -1.35
CA PRO A 51 -12.41 -29.14 -2.53
C PRO A 51 -11.27 -28.20 -2.15
N VAL A 52 -10.19 -28.19 -2.94
CA VAL A 52 -9.00 -27.33 -2.69
C VAL A 52 -9.33 -25.84 -2.66
N GLY A 53 -10.46 -25.44 -3.25
CA GLY A 53 -10.96 -24.06 -3.22
C GLY A 53 -11.18 -23.50 -1.82
N ILE A 54 -11.37 -24.35 -0.77
CA ILE A 54 -11.49 -23.85 0.62
C ILE A 54 -10.24 -23.13 1.12
N LEU A 55 -9.10 -23.31 0.45
CA LEU A 55 -7.81 -22.73 0.82
C LEU A 55 -7.57 -21.35 0.19
N HIS A 56 -8.47 -20.90 -0.67
CA HIS A 56 -8.37 -19.66 -1.42
C HIS A 56 -9.48 -18.69 -1.10
N VAL A 57 -9.20 -17.40 -1.29
CA VAL A 57 -10.22 -16.36 -1.18
C VAL A 57 -11.25 -16.57 -2.30
N PRO A 58 -12.57 -16.62 -1.99
CA PRO A 58 -13.60 -16.96 -2.98
C PRO A 58 -13.54 -16.15 -4.29
N ASP A 59 -13.27 -14.86 -4.20
CA ASP A 59 -13.20 -13.96 -5.36
C ASP A 59 -12.02 -14.26 -6.29
N ASP A 60 -11.00 -14.98 -5.83
CA ASP A 60 -9.80 -15.29 -6.60
C ASP A 60 -9.86 -16.69 -7.27
N ILE A 61 -10.77 -17.56 -6.86
CA ILE A 61 -10.78 -18.98 -7.25
C ILE A 61 -10.83 -19.17 -8.77
N ASP A 62 -11.73 -18.49 -9.46
CA ASP A 62 -11.91 -18.63 -10.91
C ASP A 62 -10.66 -18.16 -11.66
N HIS A 63 -10.06 -17.04 -11.21
CA HIS A 63 -8.84 -16.48 -11.81
C HIS A 63 -7.66 -17.42 -11.62
N ILE A 64 -7.40 -17.85 -10.38
CA ILE A 64 -6.31 -18.78 -10.05
C ILE A 64 -6.47 -20.09 -10.82
N THR A 65 -7.67 -20.67 -10.84
CA THR A 65 -7.93 -21.92 -11.56
C THR A 65 -7.62 -21.79 -13.03
N SER A 66 -8.06 -20.72 -13.69
CA SER A 66 -7.81 -20.48 -15.11
C SER A 66 -6.31 -20.31 -15.40
N GLU A 67 -5.60 -19.58 -14.54
CA GLU A 67 -4.16 -19.34 -14.67
C GLU A 67 -3.35 -20.61 -14.48
N VAL A 68 -3.68 -21.39 -13.44
CA VAL A 68 -3.03 -22.69 -13.16
C VAL A 68 -3.21 -23.66 -14.31
N LEU A 69 -4.45 -23.84 -14.81
CA LEU A 69 -4.73 -24.74 -15.92
C LEU A 69 -3.99 -24.35 -17.21
N ALA A 70 -3.96 -23.05 -17.53
CA ALA A 70 -3.25 -22.55 -18.70
C ALA A 70 -1.74 -22.81 -18.60
N ALA A 71 -1.13 -22.48 -17.46
CA ALA A 71 0.31 -22.65 -17.25
C ALA A 71 0.72 -24.14 -17.18
N VAL A 72 -0.09 -24.97 -16.56
CA VAL A 72 0.15 -26.42 -16.53
C VAL A 72 0.09 -27.02 -17.94
N ALA A 73 -0.86 -26.58 -18.78
CA ALA A 73 -0.97 -27.06 -20.16
C ALA A 73 0.21 -26.62 -21.04
N GLU A 74 0.74 -25.41 -20.82
CA GLU A 74 1.81 -24.83 -21.64
C GLU A 74 3.21 -25.24 -21.13
N PHE A 75 3.44 -25.17 -19.81
CA PHE A 75 4.77 -25.32 -19.18
C PHE A 75 4.92 -26.57 -18.33
N GLY A 76 3.87 -27.36 -18.15
CA GLY A 76 3.88 -28.58 -17.32
C GLY A 76 3.82 -28.33 -15.82
N GLN A 77 3.84 -27.08 -15.38
CA GLN A 77 3.68 -26.65 -13.99
C GLN A 77 3.26 -25.19 -13.91
N TRP A 78 2.75 -24.78 -12.74
CA TRP A 78 2.47 -23.39 -12.43
C TRP A 78 3.17 -22.98 -11.15
N THR A 79 3.62 -21.71 -11.09
CA THR A 79 4.13 -21.06 -9.87
C THR A 79 3.59 -19.64 -9.79
N GLY A 80 3.19 -19.21 -8.58
CA GLY A 80 2.67 -17.85 -8.39
C GLY A 80 2.53 -17.50 -6.91
N GLU A 81 2.34 -16.20 -6.65
CA GLU A 81 1.99 -15.67 -5.33
C GLU A 81 0.48 -15.40 -5.30
N VAL A 82 -0.23 -16.07 -4.39
CA VAL A 82 -1.68 -15.96 -4.29
C VAL A 82 -2.13 -15.77 -2.85
N ARG A 83 -3.33 -15.18 -2.70
CA ARG A 83 -3.95 -15.05 -1.39
C ARG A 83 -4.47 -16.41 -0.93
N MET A 84 -4.23 -16.75 0.32
CA MET A 84 -4.79 -17.93 0.96
C MET A 84 -5.83 -17.54 2.01
N LEU A 85 -6.74 -18.45 2.29
CA LEU A 85 -7.73 -18.35 3.34
C LEU A 85 -7.44 -19.38 4.43
N HIS A 86 -7.25 -18.91 5.66
CA HIS A 86 -7.12 -19.79 6.82
C HIS A 86 -8.50 -20.24 7.33
N LYS A 87 -8.53 -21.32 8.09
CA LYS A 87 -9.74 -21.86 8.71
C LYS A 87 -10.48 -20.84 9.59
N ASP A 88 -9.75 -19.94 10.23
CA ASP A 88 -10.31 -18.88 11.09
C ASP A 88 -10.86 -17.68 10.30
N GLY A 89 -10.77 -17.71 8.97
CA GLY A 89 -11.21 -16.64 8.07
C GLY A 89 -10.16 -15.54 7.84
N SER A 90 -8.98 -15.62 8.46
CA SER A 90 -7.89 -14.69 8.17
C SER A 90 -7.28 -14.96 6.79
N ILE A 91 -6.77 -13.90 6.16
CA ILE A 91 -6.17 -13.97 4.82
C ILE A 91 -4.66 -13.80 4.94
N GLY A 92 -3.93 -14.70 4.29
CA GLY A 92 -2.48 -14.65 4.15
C GLY A 92 -2.06 -14.67 2.67
N TRP A 93 -0.76 -14.79 2.46
CA TRP A 93 -0.14 -14.93 1.14
C TRP A 93 0.73 -16.17 1.08
N ILE A 94 0.62 -16.92 0.01
CA ILE A 94 1.47 -18.06 -0.27
C ILE A 94 2.20 -17.90 -1.61
N GLU A 95 3.45 -18.35 -1.63
CA GLU A 95 4.13 -18.74 -2.85
C GLU A 95 3.75 -20.19 -3.10
N SER A 96 3.06 -20.45 -4.22
CA SER A 96 2.50 -21.76 -4.55
C SER A 96 3.12 -22.30 -5.83
N MET A 97 3.41 -23.59 -5.83
CA MET A 97 3.77 -24.37 -7.02
C MET A 97 2.74 -25.48 -7.20
N CYS A 98 2.16 -25.58 -8.39
CA CYS A 98 1.24 -26.64 -8.76
C CYS A 98 1.84 -27.52 -9.87
N ILE A 99 1.89 -28.83 -9.62
CA ILE A 99 2.44 -29.82 -10.54
C ILE A 99 1.34 -30.87 -10.81
N PRO A 100 1.00 -31.19 -12.08
CA PRO A 100 0.05 -32.24 -12.40
C PRO A 100 0.63 -33.59 -12.07
N LEU A 101 -0.18 -34.48 -11.52
CA LEU A 101 0.12 -35.88 -11.34
C LEU A 101 -0.49 -36.65 -12.52
N LEU A 102 0.36 -37.39 -13.23
CA LEU A 102 -0.02 -38.10 -14.43
C LEU A 102 0.10 -39.63 -14.19
N ASP A 103 -0.78 -40.38 -14.81
CA ASP A 103 -0.68 -41.84 -14.86
C ASP A 103 0.28 -42.36 -15.96
N ASP A 104 0.40 -43.68 -16.09
CA ASP A 104 1.26 -44.32 -17.10
C ASP A 104 0.82 -44.01 -18.55
N GLU A 105 -0.44 -43.57 -18.76
CA GLU A 105 -1.01 -43.17 -20.04
C GLU A 105 -0.93 -41.66 -20.28
N ASN A 106 -0.22 -40.94 -19.39
CA ASN A 106 -0.03 -39.47 -19.44
C ASN A 106 -1.34 -38.68 -19.24
N GLN A 107 -2.33 -39.29 -18.55
CA GLN A 107 -3.57 -38.62 -18.18
C GLN A 107 -3.43 -38.02 -16.79
N MET A 108 -4.01 -36.82 -16.59
CA MET A 108 -3.99 -36.16 -15.31
C MET A 108 -4.90 -36.86 -14.30
N VAL A 109 -4.32 -37.45 -13.26
CA VAL A 109 -5.02 -38.12 -12.17
C VAL A 109 -5.12 -37.27 -10.90
N GLY A 110 -4.44 -36.13 -10.87
CA GLY A 110 -4.47 -35.20 -9.74
C GLY A 110 -3.46 -34.08 -9.87
N ALA A 111 -3.26 -33.34 -8.79
CA ALA A 111 -2.25 -32.30 -8.70
C ALA A 111 -1.54 -32.33 -7.34
N LEU A 112 -0.28 -31.90 -7.33
CA LEU A 112 0.52 -31.66 -6.16
C LEU A 112 0.71 -30.14 -6.01
N GLY A 113 0.20 -29.56 -4.93
CA GLY A 113 0.44 -28.18 -4.51
C GLY A 113 1.52 -28.13 -3.44
N ILE A 114 2.55 -27.31 -3.63
CA ILE A 114 3.56 -27.00 -2.61
C ILE A 114 3.40 -25.52 -2.29
N ASN A 115 3.11 -25.19 -1.03
CA ASN A 115 2.76 -23.84 -0.61
C ASN A 115 3.65 -23.38 0.55
N ARG A 116 4.25 -22.23 0.37
CA ARG A 116 5.07 -21.56 1.39
C ARG A 116 4.40 -20.28 1.85
N ASP A 117 4.27 -20.11 3.16
CA ASP A 117 3.79 -18.84 3.73
C ASP A 117 4.79 -17.73 3.46
N ILE A 118 4.33 -16.68 2.78
CA ILE A 118 5.09 -15.46 2.51
C ILE A 118 4.42 -14.22 3.11
N THR A 119 3.41 -14.40 3.95
CA THR A 119 2.63 -13.30 4.56
C THR A 119 3.53 -12.31 5.31
N ALA A 120 4.45 -12.83 6.13
CA ALA A 120 5.39 -11.99 6.85
C ALA A 120 6.32 -11.20 5.91
N ARG A 121 6.78 -11.80 4.80
CA ARG A 121 7.61 -11.14 3.79
C ARG A 121 6.85 -10.03 3.07
N ILE A 122 5.62 -10.28 2.66
CA ILE A 122 4.77 -9.28 1.98
C ILE A 122 4.47 -8.12 2.93
N ASN A 123 4.02 -8.41 4.15
CA ASN A 123 3.71 -7.38 5.15
C ASN A 123 4.92 -6.51 5.51
N GLU A 124 6.10 -7.11 5.66
CA GLU A 124 7.32 -6.35 5.94
C GLU A 124 7.75 -5.49 4.74
N THR A 125 7.62 -6.01 3.53
CA THR A 125 7.90 -5.25 2.30
C THR A 125 6.95 -4.04 2.18
N GLU A 126 5.66 -4.22 2.42
CA GLU A 126 4.67 -3.14 2.42
C GLU A 126 4.94 -2.13 3.55
N ARG A 127 5.30 -2.63 4.74
CA ARG A 127 5.68 -1.77 5.87
C ARG A 127 6.89 -0.91 5.54
N LEU A 128 7.93 -1.51 4.98
CA LEU A 128 9.14 -0.78 4.57
C LEU A 128 8.83 0.24 3.47
N ARG A 129 8.00 -0.12 2.48
CA ARG A 129 7.53 0.80 1.45
C ARG A 129 6.76 1.97 2.04
N HIS A 130 5.85 1.70 2.98
CA HIS A 130 5.09 2.74 3.67
C HIS A 130 6.01 3.68 4.46
N LEU A 131 6.98 3.15 5.22
CA LEU A 131 7.96 3.96 5.94
C LEU A 131 8.84 4.82 5.02
N ALA A 132 9.17 4.33 3.82
CA ALA A 132 9.96 5.08 2.83
C ALA A 132 9.15 6.19 2.14
N GLN A 133 7.82 6.08 2.06
CA GLN A 133 6.95 6.94 1.25
C GLN A 133 6.06 7.90 2.07
N TYR A 134 5.84 7.61 3.35
CA TYR A 134 4.94 8.40 4.19
C TYR A 134 5.67 9.01 5.39
N ASP A 135 5.21 10.16 5.84
CA ASP A 135 5.69 10.80 7.05
C ASP A 135 5.18 10.02 8.29
N HIS A 136 6.10 9.62 9.15
CA HIS A 136 5.79 8.74 10.30
C HIS A 136 4.85 9.39 11.33
N LEU A 137 4.83 10.73 11.41
CA LEU A 137 4.00 11.44 12.37
C LEU A 137 2.58 11.65 11.84
N THR A 138 2.45 12.19 10.64
CA THR A 138 1.16 12.62 10.06
C THR A 138 0.52 11.57 9.17
N GLN A 139 1.25 10.54 8.78
CA GLN A 139 0.82 9.44 7.90
C GLN A 139 0.37 9.88 6.50
N ILE A 140 0.68 11.12 6.10
CA ILE A 140 0.52 11.57 4.72
C ILE A 140 1.84 11.34 3.94
N PRO A 141 1.83 11.38 2.60
CA PRO A 141 3.03 11.33 1.77
C PRO A 141 4.17 12.20 2.30
N ASN A 142 5.38 11.67 2.23
CA ASN A 142 6.58 12.40 2.59
C ASN A 142 7.18 13.11 1.36
N ARG A 143 8.31 13.81 1.55
CA ARG A 143 9.03 14.48 0.47
C ARG A 143 9.40 13.56 -0.68
N TYR A 144 9.81 12.31 -0.37
CA TYR A 144 10.22 11.36 -1.40
C TYR A 144 9.06 11.03 -2.36
N LEU A 145 7.90 10.65 -1.82
CA LEU A 145 6.74 10.29 -2.63
C LEU A 145 6.20 11.50 -3.41
N LEU A 146 6.28 12.72 -2.83
CA LEU A 146 5.91 13.95 -3.54
C LEU A 146 6.81 14.18 -4.75
N LEU A 147 8.14 14.09 -4.60
CA LEU A 147 9.09 14.30 -5.70
C LEU A 147 8.92 13.27 -6.81
N ASP A 148 8.70 12.02 -6.46
CA ASP A 148 8.40 10.94 -7.40
C ASP A 148 7.13 11.26 -8.22
N ARG A 149 6.05 11.69 -7.55
CA ARG A 149 4.80 12.08 -8.23
C ARG A 149 4.97 13.28 -9.15
N ILE A 150 5.69 14.31 -8.71
CA ILE A 150 6.00 15.48 -9.55
C ILE A 150 6.76 15.06 -10.82
N SER A 151 7.78 14.22 -10.68
CA SER A 151 8.55 13.71 -11.81
C SER A 151 7.66 13.00 -12.84
N HIS A 152 6.78 12.12 -12.37
CA HIS A 152 5.83 11.44 -13.24
C HIS A 152 4.87 12.40 -13.97
N LEU A 153 4.41 13.45 -13.30
CA LEU A 153 3.53 14.45 -13.94
C LEU A 153 4.28 15.29 -14.99
N ILE A 154 5.54 15.63 -14.73
CA ILE A 154 6.40 16.30 -15.72
C ILE A 154 6.56 15.43 -16.96
N ASP A 155 6.88 14.15 -16.80
CA ASP A 155 7.02 13.19 -17.90
C ASP A 155 5.70 13.01 -18.70
N GLN A 156 4.57 13.10 -18.02
CA GLN A 156 3.25 13.03 -18.67
C GLN A 156 2.85 14.32 -19.39
N TYR A 157 3.33 15.48 -18.94
CA TYR A 157 2.99 16.77 -19.53
C TYR A 157 3.30 16.84 -21.02
N ASP A 158 4.40 16.25 -21.46
CA ASP A 158 4.78 16.25 -22.86
C ASP A 158 3.78 15.56 -23.79
N ARG A 159 3.00 14.63 -23.24
CA ARG A 159 1.99 13.86 -23.97
C ARG A 159 0.62 14.53 -24.01
N ASN A 160 0.15 15.07 -22.89
CA ASN A 160 -1.25 15.52 -22.71
C ASN A 160 -1.38 17.00 -22.35
N LYS A 161 -0.25 17.69 -22.11
CA LYS A 161 -0.20 19.13 -21.74
C LYS A 161 -1.03 19.51 -20.51
N ASN A 162 -1.25 18.52 -19.60
CA ASN A 162 -1.98 18.76 -18.37
C ASN A 162 -1.07 19.41 -17.33
N ALA A 163 -1.20 20.72 -17.14
CA ALA A 163 -0.47 21.46 -16.13
C ALA A 163 -0.94 21.10 -14.71
N PHE A 164 -0.06 21.29 -13.73
CA PHE A 164 -0.36 21.07 -12.31
C PHE A 164 0.19 22.22 -11.47
N THR A 165 -0.29 22.36 -10.23
CA THR A 165 0.14 23.42 -9.32
C THR A 165 0.60 22.84 -7.99
N LEU A 166 1.68 23.38 -7.45
CA LEU A 166 2.14 23.13 -6.08
C LEU A 166 1.71 24.30 -5.21
N LEU A 167 1.15 23.97 -4.04
CA LEU A 167 0.95 24.93 -2.95
C LEU A 167 1.90 24.53 -1.81
N PHE A 168 2.88 25.37 -1.54
CA PHE A 168 3.79 25.21 -0.41
C PHE A 168 3.29 26.05 0.77
N PHE A 169 3.21 25.48 1.97
CA PHE A 169 2.76 26.23 3.13
C PHE A 169 3.41 25.77 4.43
N ASP A 170 3.46 26.69 5.35
CA ASP A 170 4.07 26.56 6.67
C ASP A 170 3.07 27.09 7.72
N LEU A 171 3.10 26.51 8.93
CA LEU A 171 2.20 26.90 10.01
C LEU A 171 2.74 28.11 10.77
N ASP A 172 2.01 29.19 10.72
CA ASP A 172 2.41 30.42 11.39
C ASP A 172 2.45 30.26 12.92
N GLY A 173 3.61 30.57 13.51
CA GLY A 173 3.79 30.51 14.96
C GLY A 173 3.92 29.08 15.55
N PHE A 174 4.14 28.04 14.73
CA PHE A 174 4.25 26.66 15.23
C PHE A 174 5.36 26.47 16.27
N LYS A 175 6.49 27.18 16.13
CA LYS A 175 7.53 27.19 17.14
C LYS A 175 7.01 27.68 18.50
N GLN A 176 6.17 28.73 18.53
CA GLN A 176 5.59 29.25 19.77
C GLN A 176 4.65 28.23 20.41
N ILE A 177 3.91 27.47 19.59
CA ILE A 177 3.05 26.36 20.09
C ILE A 177 3.92 25.32 20.79
N ASN A 178 5.04 24.92 20.20
CA ASN A 178 5.99 23.99 20.83
C ASN A 178 6.60 24.56 22.13
N ASP A 179 7.03 25.83 22.11
CA ASP A 179 7.66 26.47 23.25
C ASP A 179 6.67 26.61 24.43
N GLN A 180 5.38 26.84 24.17
CA GLN A 180 4.35 27.00 25.20
C GLN A 180 3.74 25.68 25.69
N HIS A 181 3.66 24.66 24.84
CA HIS A 181 2.89 23.45 25.12
C HIS A 181 3.70 22.16 25.04
N GLY A 182 4.96 22.27 24.59
CA GLY A 182 5.85 21.13 24.39
C GLY A 182 5.70 20.44 23.04
N HIS A 183 6.74 19.73 22.61
CA HIS A 183 6.78 19.07 21.31
C HIS A 183 5.68 18.01 21.12
N SER A 184 5.33 17.27 22.18
CA SER A 184 4.25 16.28 22.11
C SER A 184 2.87 16.89 21.81
N PHE A 185 2.65 18.16 22.17
CA PHE A 185 1.45 18.87 21.79
C PHE A 185 1.53 19.35 20.34
N GLY A 186 2.68 19.88 19.90
CA GLY A 186 2.92 20.25 18.52
C GLY A 186 2.76 19.06 17.55
N ASP A 187 3.21 17.86 17.96
CA ASP A 187 3.00 16.63 17.19
C ASP A 187 1.51 16.31 16.96
N LYS A 188 0.67 16.52 17.97
CA LYS A 188 -0.79 16.36 17.83
C LYS A 188 -1.39 17.41 16.90
N VAL A 189 -0.90 18.66 16.97
CA VAL A 189 -1.30 19.72 16.03
C VAL A 189 -0.95 19.31 14.60
N LEU A 190 0.27 18.85 14.33
CA LEU A 190 0.69 18.41 13.01
C LEU A 190 -0.14 17.23 12.48
N LYS A 191 -0.50 16.27 13.33
CA LYS A 191 -1.41 15.17 12.97
C LYS A 191 -2.78 15.65 12.56
N GLU A 192 -3.37 16.58 13.34
CA GLU A 192 -4.67 17.16 13.05
C GLU A 192 -4.63 17.95 11.73
N ILE A 193 -3.59 18.75 11.50
CA ILE A 193 -3.37 19.48 10.24
C ILE A 193 -3.26 18.52 9.06
N GLY A 194 -2.44 17.46 9.16
CA GLY A 194 -2.33 16.43 8.12
C GLY A 194 -3.67 15.80 7.77
N GLY A 195 -4.47 15.48 8.79
CA GLY A 195 -5.83 14.94 8.62
C GLY A 195 -6.75 15.93 7.90
N ARG A 196 -6.81 17.20 8.32
CA ARG A 196 -7.63 18.25 7.68
C ARG A 196 -7.28 18.45 6.22
N ILE A 197 -5.98 18.52 5.91
CA ILE A 197 -5.52 18.66 4.53
C ILE A 197 -5.99 17.48 3.69
N SER A 198 -5.78 16.27 4.16
CA SER A 198 -6.16 15.04 3.43
C SER A 198 -7.67 14.97 3.15
N HIS A 199 -8.51 15.49 4.05
CA HIS A 199 -9.96 15.55 3.85
C HIS A 199 -10.41 16.71 2.94
N SER A 200 -9.57 17.73 2.75
CA SER A 200 -9.89 18.92 1.97
C SER A 200 -9.56 18.80 0.48
N ILE A 201 -8.83 17.77 0.08
CA ILE A 201 -8.35 17.57 -1.30
C ILE A 201 -9.08 16.43 -2.02
N ARG A 202 -9.04 16.47 -3.35
CA ARG A 202 -9.62 15.41 -4.21
C ARG A 202 -8.72 14.18 -4.22
N LYS A 203 -9.23 13.02 -4.63
CA LYS A 203 -8.46 11.77 -4.78
C LYS A 203 -7.30 11.89 -5.79
N SER A 204 -7.40 12.79 -6.77
CA SER A 204 -6.35 13.06 -7.75
C SER A 204 -5.19 13.88 -7.18
N ASP A 205 -5.46 14.66 -6.13
CA ASP A 205 -4.49 15.54 -5.54
C ASP A 205 -3.68 14.84 -4.46
N MET A 206 -2.50 15.36 -4.14
CA MET A 206 -1.64 14.79 -3.12
C MET A 206 -1.27 15.84 -2.08
N ALA A 207 -1.39 15.50 -0.79
CA ALA A 207 -0.80 16.26 0.30
C ALA A 207 0.48 15.56 0.76
N ALA A 208 1.53 16.33 1.03
CA ALA A 208 2.78 15.81 1.56
C ALA A 208 3.31 16.70 2.69
N ARG A 209 4.00 16.09 3.66
CA ARG A 209 4.79 16.80 4.64
C ARG A 209 6.26 16.73 4.26
N ILE A 210 6.89 17.91 4.14
CA ILE A 210 8.30 18.01 3.71
C ILE A 210 9.25 17.90 4.90
N GLY A 211 8.86 18.45 6.05
CA GLY A 211 9.59 18.43 7.31
C GLY A 211 9.09 19.50 8.26
N GLY A 212 9.35 19.36 9.56
CA GLY A 212 8.92 20.36 10.53
C GLY A 212 7.42 20.68 10.45
N ASP A 213 7.09 21.94 10.18
CA ASP A 213 5.74 22.48 9.97
C ASP A 213 5.44 22.80 8.49
N GLU A 214 6.26 22.30 7.57
CA GLU A 214 6.15 22.55 6.13
C GLU A 214 5.35 21.43 5.43
N PHE A 215 4.37 21.84 4.64
CA PHE A 215 3.51 20.97 3.85
C PHE A 215 3.45 21.42 2.40
N VAL A 216 3.17 20.48 1.50
CA VAL A 216 2.94 20.77 0.07
C VAL A 216 1.68 20.07 -0.39
N LEU A 217 0.85 20.79 -1.14
CA LEU A 217 -0.23 20.19 -1.93
C LEU A 217 0.17 20.17 -3.41
N LEU A 218 0.00 19.04 -4.03
CA LEU A 218 0.12 18.86 -5.46
C LEU A 218 -1.29 18.75 -6.05
N LEU A 219 -1.68 19.71 -6.86
CA LEU A 219 -3.00 19.84 -7.47
C LEU A 219 -2.92 19.44 -8.94
N GLU A 220 -3.40 18.29 -9.30
CA GLU A 220 -3.39 17.80 -10.67
C GLU A 220 -4.47 18.49 -11.51
N ASN A 221 -4.14 18.83 -12.76
CA ASN A 221 -5.06 19.49 -13.70
C ASN A 221 -5.67 20.81 -13.16
N THR A 222 -5.01 21.46 -12.21
CA THR A 222 -5.43 22.73 -11.61
C THR A 222 -4.35 23.77 -11.87
N PHE A 223 -4.62 24.70 -12.78
CA PHE A 223 -3.68 25.73 -13.25
C PHE A 223 -4.32 27.09 -13.51
N LYS A 224 -5.66 27.15 -13.52
CA LYS A 224 -6.35 28.45 -13.62
C LYS A 224 -6.28 29.16 -12.28
N LYS A 225 -5.98 30.46 -12.33
CA LYS A 225 -5.81 31.30 -11.13
C LYS A 225 -7.03 31.24 -10.21
N SER A 226 -8.24 31.32 -10.77
CA SER A 226 -9.50 31.22 -10.01
C SER A 226 -9.63 29.93 -9.23
N ASP A 227 -9.24 28.81 -9.83
CA ASP A 227 -9.39 27.49 -9.24
C ASP A 227 -8.35 27.31 -8.12
N ILE A 228 -7.12 27.81 -8.33
CA ILE A 228 -6.05 27.82 -7.33
C ILE A 228 -6.46 28.69 -6.12
N GLU A 229 -6.97 29.89 -6.37
CA GLU A 229 -7.46 30.81 -5.31
C GLU A 229 -8.58 30.16 -4.49
N GLN A 230 -9.50 29.44 -5.14
CA GLN A 230 -10.57 28.72 -4.45
C GLN A 230 -10.02 27.60 -3.54
N VAL A 231 -9.02 26.83 -4.03
CA VAL A 231 -8.38 25.79 -3.21
C VAL A 231 -7.65 26.40 -2.02
N ILE A 232 -6.90 27.48 -2.24
CA ILE A 232 -6.20 28.20 -1.15
C ILE A 232 -7.21 28.71 -0.11
N GLN A 233 -8.33 29.27 -0.53
CA GLN A 233 -9.37 29.77 0.38
C GLN A 233 -9.99 28.65 1.20
N ASN A 234 -10.36 27.54 0.56
CA ASN A 234 -10.94 26.38 1.23
C ASN A 234 -9.95 25.76 2.23
N LEU A 235 -8.69 25.60 1.83
CA LEU A 235 -7.62 25.10 2.69
C LEU A 235 -7.42 26.01 3.90
N SER A 236 -7.23 27.33 3.67
CA SER A 236 -7.04 28.30 4.74
C SER A 236 -8.20 28.31 5.73
N SER A 237 -9.44 28.22 5.24
CA SER A 237 -10.63 28.13 6.08
C SER A 237 -10.64 26.88 6.94
N SER A 238 -10.38 25.71 6.35
CA SER A 238 -10.33 24.44 7.06
C SER A 238 -9.22 24.38 8.12
N LEU A 239 -8.05 24.93 7.81
CA LEU A 239 -6.93 25.00 8.75
C LEU A 239 -7.16 26.00 9.88
N HIS A 240 -7.88 27.09 9.59
CA HIS A 240 -8.20 28.13 10.57
C HIS A 240 -9.39 27.76 11.48
N GLU A 241 -10.14 26.73 11.14
CA GLU A 241 -11.17 26.22 12.03
C GLU A 241 -10.59 25.81 13.37
N ASN A 242 -11.35 26.12 14.42
CA ASN A 242 -10.94 25.76 15.78
C ASN A 242 -10.62 24.29 15.92
N MET A 243 -9.44 23.95 16.43
CA MET A 243 -9.04 22.59 16.72
C MET A 243 -8.95 22.34 18.22
N ILE A 244 -9.45 21.19 18.65
CA ILE A 244 -9.43 20.78 20.05
C ILE A 244 -8.38 19.68 20.20
N ILE A 245 -7.30 20.00 20.92
CA ILE A 245 -6.22 19.07 21.24
C ILE A 245 -6.21 18.79 22.74
N GLY A 246 -6.76 17.64 23.13
CA GLY A 246 -7.02 17.35 24.55
C GLY A 246 -8.06 18.32 25.13
N SER A 247 -7.67 19.09 26.17
CA SER A 247 -8.52 20.12 26.77
C SER A 247 -8.30 21.52 26.21
N LYS A 248 -7.42 21.69 25.23
CA LYS A 248 -7.06 23.01 24.68
C LYS A 248 -7.69 23.24 23.33
N SER A 249 -8.08 24.48 23.10
CA SER A 249 -8.63 24.95 21.85
C SER A 249 -7.65 25.95 21.23
N LEU A 250 -7.31 25.77 19.95
CA LEU A 250 -6.42 26.68 19.24
C LEU A 250 -6.83 26.82 17.77
N ASN A 251 -6.42 27.94 17.18
CA ASN A 251 -6.54 28.20 15.76
C ASN A 251 -5.13 28.35 15.19
N VAL A 252 -4.87 27.71 14.07
CA VAL A 252 -3.59 27.79 13.39
C VAL A 252 -3.80 28.52 12.07
N ARG A 253 -2.89 29.42 11.73
CA ARG A 253 -2.83 30.09 10.43
C ARG A 253 -1.70 29.46 9.63
N CYS A 254 -1.78 29.59 8.32
CA CYS A 254 -0.71 29.20 7.41
C CYS A 254 -0.44 30.29 6.38
N SER A 255 0.81 30.41 6.00
CA SER A 255 1.25 31.21 4.88
C SER A 255 1.43 30.29 3.68
N ILE A 256 0.85 30.63 2.53
CA ILE A 256 0.78 29.76 1.34
C ILE A 256 1.45 30.48 0.16
N GLY A 257 2.32 29.78 -0.55
CA GLY A 257 2.85 30.18 -1.85
C GLY A 257 2.53 29.14 -2.91
N CYS A 258 2.47 29.55 -4.17
CA CYS A 258 2.12 28.68 -5.27
C CYS A 258 3.14 28.68 -6.41
N ALA A 259 3.26 27.54 -7.08
CA ALA A 259 4.02 27.37 -8.32
C ALA A 259 3.28 26.47 -9.29
N THR A 260 3.12 26.90 -10.54
CA THR A 260 2.44 26.15 -11.60
C THR A 260 3.45 25.67 -12.64
N TYR A 261 3.43 24.38 -12.95
CA TYR A 261 4.21 23.80 -14.04
C TYR A 261 3.50 24.02 -15.39
N PRO A 262 4.21 24.38 -16.45
CA PRO A 262 5.65 24.68 -16.55
C PRO A 262 6.02 26.14 -16.30
N THR A 263 5.07 26.98 -15.91
CA THR A 263 5.22 28.46 -15.87
C THR A 263 6.28 28.91 -14.86
N ASN A 264 6.38 28.26 -13.71
CA ASN A 264 7.22 28.67 -12.58
C ASN A 264 8.45 27.79 -12.36
N GLY A 265 8.69 26.79 -13.22
CA GLY A 265 9.84 25.89 -13.16
C GLY A 265 9.69 24.72 -14.10
N ASN A 266 10.82 24.08 -14.43
CA ASN A 266 10.91 22.95 -15.35
C ASN A 266 11.18 21.61 -14.66
N ASN A 267 11.44 21.64 -13.36
CA ASN A 267 11.71 20.47 -12.53
C ASN A 267 11.17 20.69 -11.11
N SER A 268 11.18 19.62 -10.31
CA SER A 268 10.65 19.63 -8.95
C SER A 268 11.33 20.66 -8.04
N ASP A 269 12.65 20.80 -8.15
CA ASP A 269 13.43 21.69 -7.28
C ASP A 269 13.14 23.17 -7.58
N GLU A 270 13.04 23.53 -8.86
CA GLU A 270 12.66 24.89 -9.29
C GLU A 270 11.25 25.25 -8.80
N LEU A 271 10.29 24.34 -8.98
CA LEU A 271 8.90 24.53 -8.57
C LEU A 271 8.77 24.69 -7.05
N LEU A 272 9.41 23.82 -6.28
CA LEU A 272 9.38 23.91 -4.82
C LEU A 272 10.05 25.19 -4.33
N SER A 273 11.20 25.54 -4.89
CA SER A 273 11.90 26.79 -4.54
C SER A 273 11.07 28.03 -4.86
N TYR A 274 10.37 28.02 -6.02
CA TYR A 274 9.49 29.13 -6.39
C TYR A 274 8.31 29.27 -5.42
N ALA A 275 7.64 28.16 -5.09
CA ALA A 275 6.51 28.14 -4.18
C ALA A 275 6.92 28.57 -2.76
N ASP A 276 8.08 28.14 -2.26
CA ASP A 276 8.64 28.55 -0.97
C ASP A 276 8.91 30.07 -0.94
N LEU A 277 9.56 30.61 -1.97
CA LEU A 277 9.78 32.07 -2.09
C LEU A 277 8.48 32.87 -2.12
N ASP A 278 7.47 32.39 -2.79
CA ASP A 278 6.14 33.01 -2.87
C ASP A 278 5.45 32.97 -1.49
N MET A 279 5.51 31.82 -0.79
CA MET A 279 5.03 31.69 0.59
C MET A 279 5.72 32.69 1.54
N TYR A 280 7.05 32.80 1.42
CA TYR A 280 7.79 33.75 2.27
C TYR A 280 7.39 35.22 2.07
N ARG A 281 7.06 35.60 0.82
CA ARG A 281 6.53 36.95 0.52
C ARG A 281 5.16 37.16 1.17
N THR A 282 4.27 36.19 1.09
CA THR A 282 2.95 36.18 1.73
C THR A 282 3.10 36.29 3.25
N LYS A 283 4.02 35.54 3.86
CA LYS A 283 4.28 35.59 5.32
C LYS A 283 4.76 36.95 5.81
N LYS A 284 5.53 37.67 4.98
CA LYS A 284 5.97 39.04 5.32
C LYS A 284 4.86 40.08 5.23
N SER A 285 3.88 39.89 4.37
CA SER A 285 2.75 40.81 4.21
C SER A 285 1.71 40.70 5.33
N HIS A 286 1.75 39.63 6.12
CA HIS A 286 0.85 39.37 7.25
C HIS A 286 1.45 39.78 8.62
N LYS A 287 2.71 40.25 8.63
CA LYS A 287 3.37 40.86 9.82
C LYS A 287 3.26 42.37 9.78
#